data_e76928dd9495089b6a299406363ff06a
#
_entry.id   e76928dd9495089b6a299406363ff06a
#
_cell.length_a   1.000
_cell.length_b   1.000
_cell.length_c   1.000
_cell.angle_alpha   90.00
_cell.angle_beta   90.00
_cell.angle_gamma   90.00
#
_symmetry.space_group_name_H-M   'P 1'
#
loop_
_entity.id
_entity.type
_entity.pdbx_description
1 polymer ?
#
loop_
_entity_poly.entity_id
_entity_poly.type
_entity_poly.pdbx_seq_one_letter_code
_entity_poly.pdbx_strand_id
1 'polypeptide(L)'
;MSLRITQFYSADTLMSDLICERYDLLLVITRFGIPLGFGDQTIREVCEENNVHVETLIAVVNTIVSHNTKPSQELLASLSPMALVDFLKRSHHYFLDYRLPKLLVHLRRAIEGGPEEIVFLINKFFDQYVAEVHKHMGYEDKNVFPYVRALMDGTQKRGTGAYNIDIFSRRHDKVEAN
;
A
#
# COMPACT_ATOMS: atom_id res chain seq x y z
N MET A 1 19.21 11.70 -23.80
CA MET A 1 17.80 11.35 -23.53
C MET A 1 17.79 9.83 -23.37
N SER A 2 17.97 9.31 -22.15
CA SER A 2 18.08 7.88 -21.87
C SER A 2 16.68 7.29 -21.86
N LEU A 3 16.36 6.43 -22.80
CA LEU A 3 15.19 5.56 -22.77
C LEU A 3 15.33 4.67 -21.52
N ARG A 4 14.62 5.01 -20.44
CA ARG A 4 14.42 4.07 -19.33
C ARG A 4 13.59 2.92 -19.89
N ILE A 5 14.27 1.86 -20.27
CA ILE A 5 13.63 0.57 -20.49
C ILE A 5 13.01 0.21 -19.14
N THR A 6 11.68 0.20 -19.06
CA THR A 6 10.96 -0.24 -17.87
C THR A 6 11.18 -1.75 -17.79
N GLN A 7 12.21 -2.17 -17.08
CA GLN A 7 12.49 -3.58 -16.86
C GLN A 7 11.45 -4.10 -15.88
N PHE A 8 10.62 -5.05 -16.33
CA PHE A 8 9.71 -5.76 -15.44
C PHE A 8 10.48 -6.85 -14.70
N TYR A 9 10.26 -6.92 -13.39
CA TYR A 9 10.83 -7.95 -12.54
C TYR A 9 10.03 -9.24 -12.66
N SER A 10 10.71 -10.38 -12.59
CA SER A 10 10.14 -11.72 -12.62
C SER A 10 10.47 -12.47 -11.34
N ALA A 11 9.87 -13.65 -11.16
CA ALA A 11 10.14 -14.51 -10.01
C ALA A 11 11.61 -14.96 -9.91
N ASP A 12 12.30 -15.03 -11.05
CA ASP A 12 13.69 -15.49 -11.13
C ASP A 12 14.71 -14.33 -11.03
N THR A 13 14.24 -13.09 -10.88
CA THR A 13 15.10 -11.93 -10.60
C THR A 13 15.70 -12.05 -9.20
N LEU A 14 16.99 -11.75 -9.05
CA LEU A 14 17.62 -11.70 -7.73
C LEU A 14 17.02 -10.56 -6.89
N MET A 15 16.72 -10.84 -5.63
CA MET A 15 16.17 -9.81 -4.74
C MET A 15 17.16 -8.67 -4.51
N SER A 16 18.46 -8.97 -4.51
CA SER A 16 19.54 -7.98 -4.44
C SER A 16 19.53 -7.04 -5.63
N ASP A 17 19.33 -7.54 -6.86
CA ASP A 17 19.29 -6.72 -8.07
C ASP A 17 18.11 -5.75 -8.05
N LEU A 18 16.92 -6.26 -7.70
CA LEU A 18 15.72 -5.45 -7.53
C LEU A 18 15.96 -4.27 -6.57
N ILE A 19 16.58 -4.52 -5.42
CA ILE A 19 16.85 -3.47 -4.42
C ILE A 19 17.95 -2.51 -4.87
N CYS A 20 19.01 -3.02 -5.51
CA CYS A 20 20.08 -2.17 -6.01
C CYS A 20 19.62 -1.22 -7.11
N GLU A 21 18.72 -1.67 -7.97
CA GLU A 21 18.13 -0.83 -9.02
C GLU A 21 17.06 0.13 -8.47
N ARG A 22 16.29 -0.30 -7.48
CA ARG A 22 15.12 0.41 -6.94
C ARG A 22 15.06 0.28 -5.42
N TYR A 23 15.94 1.01 -4.72
CA TYR A 23 16.00 1.00 -3.25
C TYR A 23 14.69 1.44 -2.56
N ASP A 24 13.83 2.19 -3.24
CA ASP A 24 12.51 2.60 -2.77
C ASP A 24 11.57 1.39 -2.58
N LEU A 25 11.77 0.30 -3.33
CA LEU A 25 11.02 -0.95 -3.19
C LEU A 25 11.32 -1.69 -1.88
N LEU A 26 12.39 -1.33 -1.19
CA LEU A 26 12.70 -1.89 0.13
C LEU A 26 11.51 -1.72 1.12
N LEU A 27 10.87 -0.56 1.06
CA LEU A 27 9.68 -0.31 1.87
C LEU A 27 8.46 -1.14 1.44
N VAL A 28 8.40 -1.56 0.18
CA VAL A 28 7.35 -2.47 -0.31
C VAL A 28 7.60 -3.87 0.22
N ILE A 29 8.81 -4.37 0.07
CA ILE A 29 9.24 -5.71 0.49
C ILE A 29 9.02 -5.91 2.00
N THR A 30 9.46 -4.93 2.81
CA THR A 30 9.25 -4.99 4.26
C THR A 30 7.76 -5.00 4.65
N ARG A 31 6.87 -4.34 3.89
CA ARG A 31 5.42 -4.38 4.10
C ARG A 31 4.80 -5.71 3.70
N PHE A 32 5.42 -6.47 2.80
CA PHE A 32 5.07 -7.89 2.60
C PHE A 32 5.52 -8.78 3.76
N GLY A 33 6.31 -8.26 4.70
CA GLY A 33 6.80 -8.98 5.86
C GLY A 33 8.10 -9.73 5.60
N ILE A 34 8.77 -9.44 4.51
CA ILE A 34 10.06 -10.02 4.16
C ILE A 34 11.16 -9.26 4.91
N PRO A 35 11.94 -9.93 5.76
CA PRO A 35 13.09 -9.33 6.44
C PRO A 35 14.24 -9.09 5.46
N LEU A 36 15.18 -8.22 5.83
CA LEU A 36 16.42 -8.06 5.08
C LEU A 36 17.36 -9.24 5.31
N GLY A 37 18.31 -9.42 4.40
CA GLY A 37 19.34 -10.45 4.52
C GLY A 37 19.14 -11.67 3.63
N PHE A 38 18.46 -11.49 2.50
CA PHE A 38 18.11 -12.54 1.53
C PHE A 38 19.28 -12.98 0.62
N GLY A 39 20.49 -12.38 0.75
CA GLY A 39 21.68 -12.78 -0.03
C GLY A 39 21.46 -12.79 -1.54
N ASP A 40 21.86 -13.88 -2.19
CA ASP A 40 21.76 -14.10 -3.63
C ASP A 40 20.46 -14.85 -4.03
N GLN A 41 19.43 -14.81 -3.17
CA GLN A 41 18.18 -15.47 -3.43
C GLN A 41 17.34 -14.73 -4.48
N THR A 42 16.59 -15.48 -5.27
CA THR A 42 15.59 -14.96 -6.19
C THR A 42 14.37 -14.45 -5.45
N ILE A 43 13.55 -13.63 -6.12
CA ILE A 43 12.26 -13.18 -5.57
C ILE A 43 11.39 -14.38 -5.18
N ARG A 44 11.38 -15.46 -5.96
CA ARG A 44 10.65 -16.69 -5.68
C ARG A 44 11.10 -17.32 -4.36
N GLU A 45 12.39 -17.59 -4.22
CA GLU A 45 12.95 -18.23 -3.04
C GLU A 45 12.68 -17.44 -1.77
N VAL A 46 12.88 -16.12 -1.84
CA VAL A 46 12.58 -15.21 -0.71
C VAL A 46 11.10 -15.23 -0.34
N CYS A 47 10.20 -15.23 -1.34
CA CYS A 47 8.76 -15.28 -1.10
C CYS A 47 8.34 -16.61 -0.47
N GLU A 48 8.84 -17.73 -0.98
CA GLU A 48 8.54 -19.08 -0.47
C GLU A 48 8.99 -19.23 0.99
N GLU A 49 10.20 -18.82 1.32
CA GLU A 49 10.72 -18.85 2.70
C GLU A 49 9.91 -18.01 3.67
N ASN A 50 9.31 -16.88 3.20
CA ASN A 50 8.55 -15.96 4.03
C ASN A 50 7.03 -16.16 3.92
N ASN A 51 6.56 -17.21 3.22
CA ASN A 51 5.13 -17.47 2.96
C ASN A 51 4.41 -16.30 2.30
N VAL A 52 5.09 -15.61 1.37
CA VAL A 52 4.55 -14.51 0.57
C VAL A 52 4.12 -15.02 -0.80
N HIS A 53 2.97 -14.56 -1.28
CA HIS A 53 2.48 -14.94 -2.60
C HIS A 53 3.30 -14.23 -3.69
N VAL A 54 4.05 -15.00 -4.47
CA VAL A 54 5.05 -14.53 -5.45
C VAL A 54 4.44 -13.58 -6.46
N GLU A 55 3.36 -14.00 -7.13
CA GLU A 55 2.70 -13.24 -8.21
C GLU A 55 2.15 -11.90 -7.69
N THR A 56 1.66 -11.89 -6.44
CA THR A 56 1.14 -10.66 -5.83
C THR A 56 2.26 -9.67 -5.51
N LEU A 57 3.39 -10.13 -4.97
CA LEU A 57 4.55 -9.26 -4.74
C LEU A 57 5.06 -8.69 -6.07
N ILE A 58 5.25 -9.52 -7.08
CA ILE A 58 5.73 -9.10 -8.40
C ILE A 58 4.76 -8.10 -9.05
N ALA A 59 3.47 -8.34 -8.96
CA ALA A 59 2.46 -7.42 -9.51
C ALA A 59 2.51 -6.05 -8.83
N VAL A 60 2.61 -6.00 -7.50
CA VAL A 60 2.72 -4.74 -6.75
C VAL A 60 4.02 -4.01 -7.11
N VAL A 61 5.15 -4.71 -7.14
CA VAL A 61 6.45 -4.15 -7.53
C VAL A 61 6.39 -3.56 -8.94
N ASN A 62 5.95 -4.35 -9.91
CA ASN A 62 5.89 -3.90 -11.30
C ASN A 62 4.89 -2.75 -11.51
N THR A 63 3.77 -2.72 -10.78
CA THR A 63 2.83 -1.59 -10.80
C THR A 63 3.49 -0.30 -10.32
N ILE A 64 4.27 -0.35 -9.25
CA ILE A 64 5.00 0.80 -8.72
C ILE A 64 6.07 1.28 -9.71
N VAL A 65 6.75 0.36 -10.37
CA VAL A 65 7.82 0.68 -11.34
C VAL A 65 7.25 1.26 -12.62
N SER A 66 6.13 0.76 -13.12
CA SER A 66 5.56 1.14 -14.42
C SER A 66 4.74 2.43 -14.42
N HIS A 67 4.45 2.99 -13.26
CA HIS A 67 3.75 4.28 -13.06
C HIS A 67 2.41 4.47 -13.79
N ASN A 68 1.74 3.46 -14.35
CA ASN A 68 0.38 3.68 -14.92
C ASN A 68 -0.17 2.55 -15.81
N THR A 69 0.38 1.38 -15.82
CA THR A 69 -0.23 0.28 -16.57
C THR A 69 -1.38 -0.34 -15.75
N LYS A 70 -2.61 -0.23 -16.27
CA LYS A 70 -3.72 -0.99 -15.69
C LYS A 70 -3.40 -2.48 -15.79
N PRO A 71 -3.50 -3.24 -14.68
CA PRO A 71 -3.24 -4.68 -14.70
C PRO A 71 -4.23 -5.38 -15.64
N SER A 72 -3.76 -6.42 -16.36
CA SER A 72 -4.63 -7.24 -17.19
C SER A 72 -5.58 -8.08 -16.31
N GLN A 73 -6.68 -8.55 -16.91
CA GLN A 73 -7.64 -9.43 -16.19
C GLN A 73 -6.98 -10.73 -15.73
N GLU A 74 -6.06 -11.27 -16.53
CA GLU A 74 -5.29 -12.48 -16.20
C GLU A 74 -4.39 -12.24 -15.00
N LEU A 75 -3.70 -11.08 -14.96
CA LEU A 75 -2.88 -10.69 -13.81
C LEU A 75 -3.75 -10.55 -12.55
N LEU A 76 -4.89 -9.86 -12.64
CA LEU A 76 -5.81 -9.71 -11.52
C LEU A 76 -6.30 -11.07 -10.99
N ALA A 77 -6.58 -12.03 -11.88
CA ALA A 77 -7.01 -13.38 -11.50
C ALA A 77 -5.91 -14.21 -10.81
N SER A 78 -4.63 -13.91 -11.06
CA SER A 78 -3.49 -14.59 -10.43
C SER A 78 -3.13 -14.05 -9.04
N LEU A 79 -3.68 -12.90 -8.65
CA LEU A 79 -3.33 -12.28 -7.36
C LEU A 79 -4.01 -12.99 -6.18
N SER A 80 -3.33 -13.00 -5.04
CA SER A 80 -3.92 -13.39 -3.76
C SER A 80 -4.58 -12.18 -3.09
N PRO A 81 -5.92 -12.12 -2.99
CA PRO A 81 -6.61 -11.03 -2.30
C PRO A 81 -6.17 -10.90 -0.84
N MET A 82 -5.86 -12.02 -0.18
CA MET A 82 -5.41 -12.02 1.21
C MET A 82 -4.00 -11.47 1.37
N ALA A 83 -3.08 -11.76 0.44
CA ALA A 83 -1.75 -11.17 0.44
C ALA A 83 -1.81 -9.65 0.23
N LEU A 84 -2.72 -9.17 -0.61
CA LEU A 84 -2.97 -7.72 -0.78
C LEU A 84 -3.54 -7.09 0.49
N VAL A 85 -4.52 -7.72 1.13
CA VAL A 85 -5.08 -7.23 2.42
C VAL A 85 -4.00 -7.13 3.48
N ASP A 86 -3.15 -8.14 3.62
CA ASP A 86 -2.07 -8.14 4.61
C ASP A 86 -1.02 -7.06 4.30
N PHE A 87 -0.67 -6.87 3.03
CA PHE A 87 0.20 -5.79 2.58
C PHE A 87 -0.39 -4.41 2.89
N LEU A 88 -1.68 -4.19 2.60
CA LEU A 88 -2.38 -2.93 2.87
C LEU A 88 -2.46 -2.64 4.37
N LYS A 89 -2.79 -3.62 5.20
CA LYS A 89 -2.79 -3.46 6.67
C LYS A 89 -1.43 -3.04 7.22
N ARG A 90 -0.35 -3.69 6.78
CA ARG A 90 1.01 -3.29 7.17
C ARG A 90 1.37 -1.91 6.64
N SER A 91 0.83 -1.53 5.48
CA SER A 91 0.99 -0.19 4.90
C SER A 91 0.27 0.88 5.73
N HIS A 92 -0.95 0.58 6.25
CA HIS A 92 -1.68 1.45 7.17
C HIS A 92 -0.88 1.67 8.46
N HIS A 93 -0.42 0.61 9.11
CA HIS A 93 0.43 0.71 10.30
C HIS A 93 1.68 1.54 10.03
N TYR A 94 2.42 1.24 8.96
CA TYR A 94 3.60 2.01 8.62
C TYR A 94 3.31 3.49 8.41
N PHE A 95 2.20 3.81 7.74
CA PHE A 95 1.84 5.19 7.47
C PHE A 95 1.37 5.92 8.73
N LEU A 96 0.42 5.35 9.47
CA LEU A 96 -0.20 5.99 10.64
C LEU A 96 0.76 6.11 11.83
N ASP A 97 1.53 5.04 12.10
CA ASP A 97 2.35 4.96 13.30
C ASP A 97 3.76 5.54 13.11
N TYR A 98 4.23 5.64 11.86
CA TYR A 98 5.59 6.05 11.58
C TYR A 98 5.70 7.25 10.63
N ARG A 99 5.07 7.21 9.45
CA ARG A 99 5.25 8.29 8.44
C ARG A 99 4.51 9.55 8.83
N LEU A 100 3.27 9.44 9.24
CA LEU A 100 2.42 10.57 9.57
C LEU A 100 2.94 11.39 10.77
N PRO A 101 3.38 10.78 11.90
CA PRO A 101 4.02 11.50 12.99
C PRO A 101 5.31 12.22 12.57
N LYS A 102 6.15 11.58 11.74
CA LYS A 102 7.36 12.22 11.22
C LYS A 102 7.04 13.41 10.31
N LEU A 103 6.03 13.26 9.45
CA LEU A 103 5.57 14.35 8.58
C LEU A 103 5.14 15.56 9.41
N LEU A 104 4.40 15.34 10.51
CA LEU A 104 3.99 16.41 11.42
C LEU A 104 5.19 17.14 12.04
N VAL A 105 6.22 16.40 12.46
CA VAL A 105 7.46 17.01 12.99
C VAL A 105 8.14 17.90 11.94
N HIS A 106 8.24 17.40 10.70
CA HIS A 106 8.85 18.17 9.61
C HIS A 106 8.01 19.39 9.24
N LEU A 107 6.69 19.24 9.20
CA LEU A 107 5.77 20.36 8.93
C LEU A 107 5.94 21.46 9.96
N ARG A 108 5.91 21.12 11.27
CA ARG A 108 6.06 22.11 12.34
C ARG A 108 7.38 22.87 12.24
N ARG A 109 8.47 22.17 11.93
CA ARG A 109 9.78 22.82 11.70
C ARG A 109 9.77 23.74 10.48
N ALA A 110 9.09 23.33 9.41
CA ALA A 110 9.05 24.12 8.17
C ALA A 110 8.25 25.42 8.30
N ILE A 111 7.26 25.46 9.19
CA ILE A 111 6.41 26.65 9.42
C ILE A 111 6.84 27.47 10.64
N GLU A 112 7.90 27.05 11.34
CA GLU A 112 8.45 27.77 12.50
C GLU A 112 8.91 29.17 12.11
N GLY A 113 8.49 30.18 12.89
CA GLY A 113 8.80 31.59 12.61
C GLY A 113 7.98 32.23 11.49
N GLY A 114 7.04 31.53 10.89
CA GLY A 114 6.10 32.11 9.93
C GLY A 114 5.04 33.00 10.55
N PRO A 115 4.26 33.77 9.73
CA PRO A 115 3.14 34.56 10.22
C PRO A 115 2.13 33.68 10.98
N GLU A 116 1.69 34.16 12.16
CA GLU A 116 0.86 33.36 13.08
C GLU A 116 -0.42 32.84 12.43
N GLU A 117 -1.10 33.67 11.63
CA GLU A 117 -2.32 33.26 10.91
C GLU A 117 -2.07 32.11 9.93
N ILE A 118 -0.93 32.14 9.21
CA ILE A 118 -0.56 31.11 8.25
C ILE A 118 -0.21 29.81 8.98
N VAL A 119 0.57 29.90 10.04
CA VAL A 119 0.92 28.76 10.89
C VAL A 119 -0.33 28.09 11.44
N PHE A 120 -1.29 28.89 11.94
CA PHE A 120 -2.59 28.37 12.43
C PHE A 120 -3.37 27.64 11.33
N LEU A 121 -3.50 28.22 10.14
CA LEU A 121 -4.24 27.62 9.03
C LEU A 121 -3.60 26.30 8.56
N ILE A 122 -2.28 26.27 8.44
CA ILE A 122 -1.56 25.04 8.03
C ILE A 122 -1.74 23.93 9.07
N ASN A 123 -1.60 24.23 10.37
CA ASN A 123 -1.82 23.23 11.42
C ASN A 123 -3.26 22.71 11.40
N LYS A 124 -4.25 23.60 11.29
CA LYS A 124 -5.66 23.21 11.21
C LYS A 124 -5.95 22.30 10.01
N PHE A 125 -5.40 22.66 8.84
CA PHE A 125 -5.54 21.83 7.64
C PHE A 125 -4.90 20.45 7.85
N PHE A 126 -3.71 20.41 8.43
CA PHE A 126 -3.02 19.14 8.67
C PHE A 126 -3.76 18.26 9.68
N ASP A 127 -4.30 18.83 10.75
CA ASP A 127 -5.12 18.10 11.73
C ASP A 127 -6.37 17.48 11.07
N GLN A 128 -7.03 18.22 10.17
CA GLN A 128 -8.16 17.72 9.39
C GLN A 128 -7.73 16.57 8.46
N TYR A 129 -6.60 16.74 7.76
CA TYR A 129 -6.04 15.68 6.91
C TYR A 129 -5.75 14.41 7.72
N VAL A 130 -5.10 14.54 8.88
CA VAL A 130 -4.81 13.41 9.77
C VAL A 130 -6.09 12.70 10.19
N ALA A 131 -7.12 13.45 10.58
CA ALA A 131 -8.41 12.89 10.98
C ALA A 131 -9.09 12.10 9.83
N GLU A 132 -9.08 12.64 8.61
CA GLU A 132 -9.66 11.95 7.44
C GLU A 132 -8.87 10.71 7.05
N VAL A 133 -7.55 10.73 7.12
CA VAL A 133 -6.70 9.55 6.86
C VAL A 133 -6.98 8.45 7.87
N HIS A 134 -7.03 8.75 9.17
CA HIS A 134 -7.38 7.77 10.21
C HIS A 134 -8.77 7.18 10.00
N LYS A 135 -9.74 8.00 9.62
CA LYS A 135 -11.11 7.57 9.34
C LYS A 135 -11.17 6.65 8.11
N HIS A 136 -10.45 7.00 7.04
CA HIS A 136 -10.38 6.22 5.81
C HIS A 136 -9.76 4.85 6.05
N MET A 137 -8.52 4.80 6.54
CA MET A 137 -7.81 3.55 6.80
C MET A 137 -8.51 2.70 7.87
N GLY A 138 -9.03 3.33 8.93
CA GLY A 138 -9.82 2.63 9.96
C GLY A 138 -11.14 2.05 9.43
N TYR A 139 -11.74 2.66 8.41
CA TYR A 139 -12.92 2.11 7.74
C TYR A 139 -12.56 0.87 6.92
N GLU A 140 -11.46 0.90 6.20
CA GLU A 140 -10.97 -0.26 5.43
C GLU A 140 -10.64 -1.43 6.36
N ASP A 141 -9.90 -1.18 7.44
CA ASP A 141 -9.53 -2.21 8.41
C ASP A 141 -10.75 -2.88 9.08
N LYS A 142 -11.80 -2.10 9.36
CA LYS A 142 -12.99 -2.58 10.08
C LYS A 142 -14.06 -3.18 9.18
N ASN A 143 -14.15 -2.77 7.93
CA ASN A 143 -15.26 -3.14 7.05
C ASN A 143 -14.81 -3.84 5.77
N VAL A 144 -13.84 -3.24 5.03
CA VAL A 144 -13.45 -3.73 3.71
C VAL A 144 -12.65 -5.03 3.82
N PHE A 145 -11.62 -5.05 4.64
CA PHE A 145 -10.74 -6.22 4.76
C PHE A 145 -11.43 -7.44 5.39
N PRO A 146 -12.27 -7.29 6.43
CA PRO A 146 -13.09 -8.41 6.91
C PRO A 146 -14.09 -8.91 5.86
N TYR A 147 -14.67 -8.03 5.05
CA TYR A 147 -15.55 -8.42 3.95
C TYR A 147 -14.81 -9.24 2.89
N VAL A 148 -13.63 -8.79 2.45
CA VAL A 148 -12.79 -9.55 1.50
C VAL A 148 -12.47 -10.92 2.06
N ARG A 149 -12.08 -11.02 3.34
CA ARG A 149 -11.80 -12.28 4.01
C ARG A 149 -13.03 -13.19 4.00
N ALA A 150 -14.19 -12.68 4.39
CA ALA A 150 -15.44 -13.45 4.40
C ALA A 150 -15.86 -13.94 2.99
N LEU A 151 -15.55 -13.17 1.95
CA LEU A 151 -15.73 -13.60 0.55
C LEU A 151 -14.84 -14.79 0.21
N MET A 152 -13.56 -14.73 0.57
CA MET A 152 -12.59 -15.78 0.28
C MET A 152 -12.90 -17.06 1.06
N ASP A 153 -13.34 -16.94 2.30
CA ASP A 153 -13.71 -18.05 3.17
C ASP A 153 -15.12 -18.62 2.86
N GLY A 154 -15.86 -18.03 1.92
CA GLY A 154 -17.23 -18.43 1.58
C GLY A 154 -18.26 -18.22 2.72
N THR A 155 -17.90 -17.44 3.74
CA THR A 155 -18.72 -17.22 4.94
C THR A 155 -19.54 -15.93 4.85
N GLN A 156 -19.53 -15.25 3.72
CA GLN A 156 -20.27 -14.01 3.53
C GLN A 156 -21.78 -14.21 3.74
N LYS A 157 -22.36 -13.46 4.67
CA LYS A 157 -23.81 -13.41 4.87
C LYS A 157 -24.48 -12.71 3.69
N ARG A 158 -25.36 -13.41 2.98
CA ARG A 158 -26.26 -12.82 1.98
C ARG A 158 -27.53 -12.32 2.71
N GLY A 159 -27.82 -11.02 2.67
CA GLY A 159 -29.04 -10.49 3.27
C GLY A 159 -29.08 -8.95 3.31
N THR A 160 -30.27 -8.40 3.58
CA THR A 160 -30.49 -6.98 3.84
C THR A 160 -29.68 -6.55 5.06
N GLY A 161 -28.68 -5.67 4.86
CA GLY A 161 -27.74 -5.20 5.88
C GLY A 161 -26.31 -5.75 5.74
N ALA A 162 -26.06 -6.66 4.78
CA ALA A 162 -24.70 -7.08 4.46
C ALA A 162 -23.89 -5.91 3.85
N TYR A 163 -22.60 -5.82 4.21
CA TYR A 163 -21.69 -4.87 3.58
C TYR A 163 -21.64 -5.07 2.06
N ASN A 164 -21.74 -3.99 1.30
CA ASN A 164 -21.63 -4.01 -0.16
C ASN A 164 -20.41 -3.20 -0.58
N ILE A 165 -19.51 -3.80 -1.36
CA ILE A 165 -18.30 -3.17 -1.88
C ILE A 165 -18.58 -1.94 -2.75
N ASP A 166 -19.75 -1.85 -3.39
CA ASP A 166 -20.15 -0.69 -4.18
C ASP A 166 -20.25 0.60 -3.33
N ILE A 167 -20.55 0.45 -2.03
CA ILE A 167 -20.56 1.58 -1.09
C ILE A 167 -19.14 2.11 -0.88
N PHE A 168 -18.16 1.20 -0.82
CA PHE A 168 -16.75 1.56 -0.70
C PHE A 168 -16.26 2.28 -1.95
N SER A 169 -16.49 1.72 -3.14
CA SER A 169 -16.08 2.32 -4.41
C SER A 169 -16.56 3.77 -4.53
N ARG A 170 -17.86 4.02 -4.31
CA ARG A 170 -18.43 5.38 -4.36
C ARG A 170 -17.83 6.36 -3.34
N ARG A 171 -17.35 5.88 -2.18
CA ARG A 171 -16.70 6.72 -1.17
C ARG A 171 -15.25 7.00 -1.54
N HIS A 172 -14.55 6.01 -2.09
CA HIS A 172 -13.16 6.12 -2.49
C HIS A 172 -13.01 7.13 -3.62
N ASP A 173 -13.86 7.08 -4.64
CA ASP A 173 -13.87 8.03 -5.75
C ASP A 173 -14.05 9.49 -5.29
N LYS A 174 -14.77 9.72 -4.19
CA LYS A 174 -14.95 11.06 -3.61
C LYS A 174 -13.73 11.57 -2.85
N VAL A 175 -12.91 10.68 -2.29
CA VAL A 175 -11.69 11.05 -1.56
C VAL A 175 -10.57 11.39 -2.53
N GLU A 176 -10.50 10.70 -3.68
CA GLU A 176 -9.53 10.98 -4.74
C GLU A 176 -9.84 12.27 -5.54
N ALA A 177 -11.09 12.73 -5.52
CA ALA A 177 -11.54 13.92 -6.25
C ALA A 177 -11.37 15.25 -5.46
N ASN A 178 -10.97 15.21 -4.20
CA ASN A 178 -10.72 16.36 -3.34
C ASN A 178 -9.23 16.53 -3.03
#